data_d2955614e5be8bc3f89e22e917eb8006
#
_entry.id   d2955614e5be8bc3f89e22e917eb8006
#
_cell.length_a   1.000
_cell.length_b   1.000
_cell.length_c   1.000
_cell.angle_alpha   90.00
_cell.angle_beta   90.00
_cell.angle_gamma   90.00
#
_symmetry.space_group_name_H-M   'P 1'
#
loop_
_entity.id
_entity.type
_entity.pdbx_description
1 polymer ?
#
loop_
_entity_poly.entity_id
_entity_poly.type
_entity_poly.pdbx_seq_one_letter_code
_entity_poly.pdbx_strand_id
1 'polypeptide(L)'
;MTGYKTICFVSIVGCLLAGIIASCGSRQVTFDSGRVSVQKMTGFPDGEPGFSLGVSACYAGSVDSQLLIAGGCNFPDVPAAEGGKKQFYSGIYAADIANDSVFVWRKIGELPIAAAYGVTVSTPQGIICVGGNNGERALSAVYCISLNEDMRSVRIDTLPSLPCTMDNMAGAVADHTLFVVGGNANGKPSNALFSLELSNPTTGWQQLPSFPGPPRVQPVCVGQQKGGESLIYLWGGFAASADGRSATLSTDGYCYSPASQRWEAVTTPVGEDSVSVSLGGGTGIALTDSLILCMGGVNKDIFLSALQREEKLKAAVIADDLREIDRLKALGKEYLLWSAEQYRFNDRILIYNTRRDSWEEVLRHPGVARAGAALVGRGNTFFSINGELKPGIRTSEINKITIE
;
A
#
# COMPACT_ATOMS: atom_id res chain seq x y z
N MET A 1 -36.40 93.73 -1.04
CA MET A 1 -35.63 94.08 0.16
C MET A 1 -34.82 92.87 0.56
N THR A 2 -33.64 92.94 0.19
CA THR A 2 -32.39 92.40 0.73
C THR A 2 -32.47 91.23 1.69
N GLY A 3 -32.08 90.04 1.23
CA GLY A 3 -31.79 88.82 1.97
C GLY A 3 -30.41 88.32 1.69
N TYR A 4 -29.54 88.34 2.69
CA TYR A 4 -28.16 87.87 2.62
C TYR A 4 -28.06 86.35 2.51
N LYS A 5 -27.26 85.91 1.53
CA LYS A 5 -26.85 84.48 1.40
C LYS A 5 -25.61 84.21 2.28
N THR A 6 -25.70 83.36 3.23
CA THR A 6 -24.59 82.85 4.02
C THR A 6 -24.10 81.56 3.35
N ILE A 7 -22.82 81.57 2.93
CA ILE A 7 -22.12 80.41 2.37
C ILE A 7 -21.45 79.70 3.51
N CYS A 8 -21.87 78.43 3.80
CA CYS A 8 -21.14 77.57 4.70
C CYS A 8 -20.14 76.75 3.90
N PHE A 9 -18.85 76.88 4.22
CA PHE A 9 -17.79 76.02 3.78
C PHE A 9 -17.82 74.71 4.60
N VAL A 10 -18.04 73.59 3.94
CA VAL A 10 -17.87 72.25 4.53
C VAL A 10 -16.49 71.75 4.11
N SER A 11 -15.58 71.70 5.05
CA SER A 11 -14.28 71.03 4.88
C SER A 11 -14.45 69.54 4.91
N ILE A 12 -14.22 68.87 3.78
CA ILE A 12 -14.16 67.41 3.71
C ILE A 12 -12.73 66.97 4.09
N VAL A 13 -12.59 66.43 5.29
CA VAL A 13 -11.37 65.68 5.71
C VAL A 13 -11.48 64.27 5.18
N GLY A 14 -10.76 63.98 4.10
CA GLY A 14 -10.65 62.61 3.58
C GLY A 14 -9.75 61.78 4.47
N CYS A 15 -10.32 60.83 5.25
CA CYS A 15 -9.55 59.76 5.86
C CYS A 15 -9.24 58.68 4.82
N LEU A 16 -8.00 58.64 4.37
CA LEU A 16 -7.44 57.50 3.64
C LEU A 16 -7.25 56.33 4.63
N LEU A 17 -8.20 55.40 4.67
CA LEU A 17 -8.02 54.08 5.27
C LEU A 17 -7.19 53.26 4.28
N ALA A 18 -5.88 53.16 4.53
CA ALA A 18 -5.02 52.18 3.90
C ALA A 18 -5.38 50.80 4.47
N GLY A 19 -6.22 50.07 3.73
CA GLY A 19 -6.50 48.66 4.01
C GLY A 19 -5.23 47.85 3.78
N ILE A 20 -4.56 47.45 4.86
CA ILE A 20 -3.54 46.40 4.81
C ILE A 20 -4.26 45.11 4.52
N ILE A 21 -4.30 44.69 3.25
CA ILE A 21 -4.64 43.33 2.87
C ILE A 21 -3.45 42.50 3.31
N ALA A 22 -3.54 41.91 4.51
CA ALA A 22 -2.66 40.82 4.93
C ALA A 22 -2.97 39.63 4.01
N SER A 23 -2.19 39.53 2.93
CA SER A 23 -2.12 38.30 2.14
C SER A 23 -1.61 37.20 3.05
N CYS A 24 -2.52 36.40 3.56
CA CYS A 24 -2.19 35.14 4.21
C CYS A 24 -1.69 34.23 3.11
N GLY A 25 -0.45 34.43 2.71
CA GLY A 25 0.27 33.53 1.83
C GLY A 25 0.39 32.19 2.57
N SER A 26 -0.45 31.24 2.24
CA SER A 26 -0.24 29.86 2.61
C SER A 26 1.16 29.48 2.12
N ARG A 27 2.12 29.37 3.04
CA ARG A 27 3.42 28.79 2.73
C ARG A 27 3.14 27.44 2.07
N GLN A 28 3.47 27.35 0.79
CA GLN A 28 3.56 26.09 0.10
C GLN A 28 4.62 25.29 0.85
N VAL A 29 4.22 24.27 1.60
CA VAL A 29 5.14 23.26 2.09
C VAL A 29 5.43 22.41 0.87
N THR A 30 6.40 22.82 0.06
CA THR A 30 7.06 21.98 -0.92
C THR A 30 8.06 21.16 -0.13
N PHE A 31 7.98 19.84 -0.25
CA PHE A 31 9.04 19.00 0.29
C PHE A 31 10.32 19.30 -0.49
N ASP A 32 11.34 19.71 0.23
CA ASP A 32 12.68 19.80 -0.34
C ASP A 32 13.20 18.36 -0.55
N SER A 33 13.50 17.98 -1.80
CA SER A 33 14.03 16.66 -2.14
C SER A 33 15.34 16.33 -1.39
N GLY A 34 16.05 17.35 -0.89
CA GLY A 34 17.21 17.21 0.01
C GLY A 34 16.87 16.64 1.39
N ARG A 35 15.59 16.53 1.74
CA ARG A 35 15.13 15.99 3.02
C ARG A 35 14.70 14.52 2.98
N VAL A 36 14.76 13.86 1.84
CA VAL A 36 14.43 12.43 1.69
C VAL A 36 15.70 11.66 1.39
N SER A 37 16.03 10.71 2.25
CA SER A 37 17.17 9.82 2.04
C SER A 37 16.71 8.37 2.00
N VAL A 38 17.39 7.56 1.18
CA VAL A 38 17.18 6.11 1.08
C VAL A 38 18.51 5.41 1.34
N GLN A 39 18.55 4.58 2.35
CA GLN A 39 19.71 3.79 2.76
C GLN A 39 19.38 2.31 2.72
N LYS A 40 20.21 1.51 2.04
CA LYS A 40 20.11 0.07 2.09
C LYS A 40 20.59 -0.44 3.45
N MET A 41 19.73 -1.22 4.12
CA MET A 41 20.06 -1.93 5.35
C MET A 41 20.71 -3.27 5.02
N THR A 42 21.56 -3.76 5.93
CA THR A 42 22.13 -5.11 5.83
C THR A 42 21.45 -6.04 6.84
N GLY A 43 21.47 -7.34 6.54
CA GLY A 43 20.84 -8.38 7.36
C GLY A 43 19.38 -8.63 6.98
N PHE A 44 19.10 -9.91 6.74
CA PHE A 44 17.77 -10.43 6.46
C PHE A 44 17.60 -11.79 7.15
N PRO A 45 16.40 -12.23 7.58
CA PRO A 45 16.22 -13.51 8.24
C PRO A 45 16.61 -14.70 7.37
N ASP A 46 17.22 -15.71 7.97
CA ASP A 46 17.65 -16.97 7.34
C ASP A 46 17.20 -18.23 8.10
N GLY A 47 16.27 -18.10 9.03
CA GLY A 47 15.81 -19.15 9.92
C GLY A 47 14.96 -20.25 9.27
N GLU A 48 14.60 -20.14 7.98
CA GLU A 48 13.89 -21.14 7.20
C GLU A 48 14.57 -21.33 5.82
N PRO A 49 14.68 -22.57 5.30
CA PRO A 49 15.30 -22.81 4.00
C PRO A 49 14.67 -21.97 2.89
N GLY A 50 15.48 -21.24 2.15
CA GLY A 50 15.07 -20.38 1.04
C GLY A 50 14.49 -19.01 1.44
N PHE A 51 14.21 -18.74 2.72
CA PHE A 51 13.67 -17.47 3.18
C PHE A 51 14.64 -16.30 2.92
N SER A 52 15.94 -16.54 3.09
CA SER A 52 17.01 -15.55 2.90
C SER A 52 17.15 -15.02 1.46
N LEU A 53 16.54 -15.68 0.48
CA LEU A 53 16.43 -15.16 -0.90
C LEU A 53 15.48 -13.96 -1.01
N GLY A 54 14.78 -13.64 0.08
CA GLY A 54 13.73 -12.63 0.12
C GLY A 54 12.35 -13.20 -0.22
N VAL A 55 11.33 -12.53 0.28
CA VAL A 55 9.94 -12.90 0.08
C VAL A 55 9.14 -11.73 -0.46
N SER A 56 7.93 -11.97 -0.94
CA SER A 56 6.95 -10.93 -1.22
C SER A 56 5.69 -11.17 -0.40
N ALA A 57 4.92 -10.09 -0.23
CA ALA A 57 3.62 -10.13 0.43
C ALA A 57 3.65 -10.74 1.85
N CYS A 58 4.75 -10.56 2.58
CA CYS A 58 4.84 -10.91 3.99
C CYS A 58 3.99 -9.97 4.84
N TYR A 59 3.65 -10.43 6.03
CA TYR A 59 3.13 -9.57 7.08
C TYR A 59 4.32 -8.85 7.72
N ALA A 60 4.28 -7.54 7.81
CA ALA A 60 5.32 -6.77 8.49
C ALA A 60 4.72 -5.58 9.24
N GLY A 61 5.30 -5.27 10.38
CA GLY A 61 4.89 -4.15 11.21
C GLY A 61 5.91 -3.86 12.29
N SER A 62 5.64 -2.88 13.12
CA SER A 62 6.48 -2.54 14.28
C SER A 62 5.70 -2.65 15.57
N VAL A 63 6.38 -3.16 16.60
CA VAL A 63 5.90 -3.20 17.98
C VAL A 63 7.03 -2.66 18.84
N ASP A 64 6.79 -1.59 19.58
CA ASP A 64 7.80 -0.86 20.34
C ASP A 64 9.01 -0.48 19.47
N SER A 65 10.21 -0.99 19.79
CA SER A 65 11.44 -0.80 19.00
C SER A 65 11.75 -1.97 18.07
N GLN A 66 10.84 -2.94 17.93
CA GLN A 66 11.09 -4.11 17.10
C GLN A 66 10.36 -4.01 15.76
N LEU A 67 11.09 -4.28 14.68
CA LEU A 67 10.55 -4.56 13.36
C LEU A 67 10.23 -6.06 13.28
N LEU A 68 9.00 -6.38 12.88
CA LEU A 68 8.53 -7.75 12.75
C LEU A 68 8.29 -8.07 11.28
N ILE A 69 8.71 -9.27 10.87
CA ILE A 69 8.37 -9.87 9.58
C ILE A 69 7.79 -11.26 9.85
N ALA A 70 6.67 -11.60 9.23
CA ALA A 70 6.06 -12.92 9.37
C ALA A 70 5.57 -13.45 8.02
N GLY A 71 5.77 -14.74 7.76
CA GLY A 71 5.31 -15.37 6.54
C GLY A 71 5.91 -14.78 5.26
N GLY A 72 5.10 -14.71 4.19
CA GLY A 72 5.56 -14.35 2.86
C GLY A 72 5.80 -15.55 1.96
N CYS A 73 6.17 -15.31 0.71
CA CYS A 73 6.42 -16.38 -0.25
C CYS A 73 7.48 -16.02 -1.30
N ASN A 74 8.14 -17.05 -1.83
CA ASN A 74 9.07 -16.92 -2.95
C ASN A 74 9.14 -18.22 -3.80
N PHE A 75 10.14 -18.35 -4.65
CA PHE A 75 10.46 -19.54 -5.44
C PHE A 75 11.91 -19.94 -5.12
N PRO A 76 12.15 -20.73 -4.04
CA PRO A 76 13.50 -20.96 -3.53
C PRO A 76 14.33 -21.93 -4.37
N ASP A 77 13.71 -22.92 -4.99
CA ASP A 77 14.42 -24.03 -5.66
C ASP A 77 14.59 -23.77 -7.15
N VAL A 78 13.48 -23.49 -7.84
CA VAL A 78 13.43 -23.28 -9.28
C VAL A 78 12.71 -21.95 -9.56
N PRO A 79 13.26 -21.08 -10.44
CA PRO A 79 12.61 -19.82 -10.81
C PRO A 79 11.20 -20.04 -11.38
N ALA A 80 10.29 -19.10 -11.14
CA ALA A 80 8.94 -19.14 -11.70
C ALA A 80 8.92 -19.26 -13.23
N ALA A 81 9.88 -18.62 -13.93
CA ALA A 81 10.03 -18.68 -15.38
C ALA A 81 10.35 -20.10 -15.91
N GLU A 82 10.87 -20.98 -15.05
CA GLU A 82 11.21 -22.37 -15.33
C GLU A 82 10.18 -23.35 -14.76
N GLY A 83 9.03 -22.86 -14.29
CA GLY A 83 7.96 -23.67 -13.72
C GLY A 83 8.13 -24.02 -12.25
N GLY A 84 8.95 -23.28 -11.52
CA GLY A 84 9.17 -23.44 -10.09
C GLY A 84 7.89 -23.29 -9.27
N LYS A 85 7.82 -24.01 -8.15
CA LYS A 85 6.72 -23.94 -7.20
C LYS A 85 6.96 -22.84 -6.18
N LYS A 86 5.91 -22.10 -5.86
CA LYS A 86 5.93 -21.07 -4.82
C LYS A 86 5.91 -21.75 -3.44
N GLN A 87 6.84 -21.35 -2.58
CA GLN A 87 6.88 -21.74 -1.17
C GLN A 87 6.30 -20.61 -0.31
N PHE A 88 5.51 -20.98 0.68
CA PHE A 88 4.95 -20.10 1.70
C PHE A 88 5.61 -20.40 3.04
N TYR A 89 5.84 -19.36 3.83
CA TYR A 89 6.57 -19.44 5.08
C TYR A 89 5.69 -19.14 6.29
N SER A 90 6.08 -19.66 7.46
CA SER A 90 5.38 -19.43 8.73
C SER A 90 6.21 -18.66 9.76
N GLY A 91 7.54 -18.58 9.59
CA GLY A 91 8.42 -17.95 10.56
C GLY A 91 8.03 -16.51 10.89
N ILE A 92 8.12 -16.17 12.18
CA ILE A 92 8.01 -14.81 12.71
C ILE A 92 9.38 -14.38 13.17
N TYR A 93 9.86 -13.28 12.65
CA TYR A 93 11.20 -12.74 12.92
C TYR A 93 11.10 -11.34 13.47
N ALA A 94 12.01 -10.99 14.38
CA ALA A 94 12.14 -9.64 14.94
C ALA A 94 13.58 -9.14 14.85
N ALA A 95 13.72 -7.83 14.61
CA ALA A 95 14.98 -7.11 14.69
C ALA A 95 14.75 -5.73 15.34
N ASP A 96 15.78 -5.23 16.04
CA ASP A 96 15.72 -3.90 16.67
C ASP A 96 15.88 -2.80 15.60
N ILE A 97 14.95 -1.84 15.58
CA ILE A 97 14.96 -0.68 14.69
C ILE A 97 16.05 0.34 15.06
N ALA A 98 16.55 0.32 16.31
CA ALA A 98 17.52 1.30 16.80
C ALA A 98 18.90 1.19 16.13
N ASN A 99 19.17 0.08 15.42
CA ASN A 99 20.41 -0.10 14.66
C ASN A 99 20.35 0.68 13.34
N ASP A 100 21.34 1.53 13.10
CA ASP A 100 21.34 2.47 11.98
C ASP A 100 21.64 1.85 10.60
N SER A 101 22.25 0.66 10.53
CA SER A 101 22.67 0.08 9.25
C SER A 101 22.55 -1.44 9.15
N VAL A 102 22.43 -2.15 10.27
CA VAL A 102 22.44 -3.62 10.31
C VAL A 102 21.29 -4.15 11.14
N PHE A 103 20.46 -5.02 10.57
CA PHE A 103 19.47 -5.77 11.31
C PHE A 103 20.02 -7.11 11.77
N VAL A 104 19.91 -7.39 13.07
CA VAL A 104 20.18 -8.71 13.65
C VAL A 104 18.84 -9.38 13.92
N TRP A 105 18.45 -10.26 13.00
CA TRP A 105 17.18 -10.95 13.06
C TRP A 105 17.20 -12.16 14.00
N ARG A 106 16.10 -12.35 14.68
CA ARG A 106 15.83 -13.53 15.51
C ARG A 106 14.49 -14.13 15.12
N LYS A 107 14.44 -15.45 14.95
CA LYS A 107 13.16 -16.15 14.88
C LYS A 107 12.54 -16.20 16.27
N ILE A 108 11.34 -15.68 16.43
CA ILE A 108 10.65 -15.51 17.72
C ILE A 108 9.33 -16.26 17.80
N GLY A 109 8.92 -16.93 16.72
CA GLY A 109 7.70 -17.71 16.66
C GLY A 109 7.38 -18.19 15.23
N GLU A 110 6.18 -18.71 15.09
CA GLU A 110 5.62 -19.16 13.80
C GLU A 110 4.14 -18.79 13.72
N LEU A 111 3.68 -18.40 12.52
CA LEU A 111 2.27 -18.28 12.21
C LEU A 111 1.59 -19.68 12.34
N PRO A 112 0.35 -19.76 12.82
CA PRO A 112 -0.39 -21.03 12.87
C PRO A 112 -0.56 -21.69 11.50
N ILE A 113 -0.54 -20.89 10.42
CA ILE A 113 -0.60 -21.35 9.03
C ILE A 113 0.39 -20.48 8.24
N ALA A 114 1.27 -21.13 7.45
CA ALA A 114 2.13 -20.40 6.51
C ALA A 114 1.27 -19.58 5.55
N ALA A 115 1.58 -18.29 5.40
CA ALA A 115 0.72 -17.40 4.64
C ALA A 115 1.47 -16.21 4.03
N ALA A 116 0.89 -15.69 2.93
CA ALA A 116 1.29 -14.45 2.26
C ALA A 116 0.04 -13.76 1.68
N TYR A 117 0.21 -12.54 1.14
CA TYR A 117 -0.86 -11.78 0.47
C TYR A 117 -2.04 -11.39 1.37
N GLY A 118 -1.81 -11.32 2.68
CA GLY A 118 -2.77 -10.75 3.63
C GLY A 118 -2.49 -9.28 3.92
N VAL A 119 -3.28 -8.72 4.83
CA VAL A 119 -3.08 -7.37 5.39
C VAL A 119 -2.32 -7.46 6.70
N THR A 120 -1.46 -6.50 6.94
CA THR A 120 -0.88 -6.26 8.28
C THR A 120 -1.12 -4.81 8.68
N VAL A 121 -1.50 -4.62 9.92
CA VAL A 121 -1.54 -3.31 10.57
C VAL A 121 -0.82 -3.37 11.91
N SER A 122 -0.06 -2.32 12.24
CA SER A 122 0.57 -2.16 13.56
C SER A 122 -0.44 -1.49 14.51
N THR A 123 -0.50 -1.99 15.73
CA THR A 123 -1.30 -1.43 16.83
C THR A 123 -0.43 -1.33 18.09
N PRO A 124 -0.84 -0.59 19.11
CA PRO A 124 -0.11 -0.57 20.38
C PRO A 124 0.03 -1.94 21.06
N GLN A 125 -0.86 -2.89 20.77
CA GLN A 125 -0.86 -4.23 21.34
C GLN A 125 -0.02 -5.23 20.56
N GLY A 126 0.30 -4.94 19.30
CA GLY A 126 1.00 -5.87 18.41
C GLY A 126 0.69 -5.61 16.95
N ILE A 127 1.05 -6.55 16.07
CA ILE A 127 0.65 -6.51 14.68
C ILE A 127 -0.58 -7.40 14.47
N ILE A 128 -1.54 -6.91 13.69
CA ILE A 128 -2.71 -7.72 13.30
C ILE A 128 -2.52 -8.21 11.88
N CYS A 129 -2.49 -9.53 11.69
CA CYS A 129 -2.38 -10.21 10.40
C CYS A 129 -3.76 -10.73 9.98
N VAL A 130 -4.22 -10.36 8.79
CA VAL A 130 -5.57 -10.63 8.31
C VAL A 130 -5.55 -11.40 7.01
N GLY A 131 -6.22 -12.54 6.95
CA GLY A 131 -6.43 -13.33 5.73
C GLY A 131 -5.13 -13.73 5.02
N GLY A 132 -5.10 -13.61 3.70
CA GLY A 132 -4.01 -14.05 2.84
C GLY A 132 -4.28 -15.41 2.22
N ASN A 133 -3.25 -16.06 1.69
CA ASN A 133 -3.35 -17.44 1.20
C ASN A 133 -2.07 -18.23 1.51
N ASN A 134 -2.16 -19.56 1.47
CA ASN A 134 -1.06 -20.48 1.72
C ASN A 134 -0.62 -21.27 0.47
N GLY A 135 -1.09 -20.86 -0.70
CA GLY A 135 -0.84 -21.54 -1.97
C GLY A 135 -1.89 -22.61 -2.31
N GLU A 136 -2.60 -23.15 -1.33
CA GLU A 136 -3.69 -24.11 -1.52
C GLU A 136 -5.06 -23.43 -1.48
N ARG A 137 -5.21 -22.47 -0.56
CA ARG A 137 -6.47 -21.74 -0.36
C ARG A 137 -6.25 -20.34 0.20
N ALA A 138 -7.21 -19.47 -0.07
CA ALA A 138 -7.34 -18.19 0.63
C ALA A 138 -7.82 -18.43 2.09
N LEU A 139 -7.44 -17.53 2.99
CA LEU A 139 -7.67 -17.62 4.43
C LEU A 139 -8.69 -16.58 4.89
N SER A 140 -9.40 -16.88 5.97
CA SER A 140 -10.23 -15.92 6.71
C SER A 140 -9.71 -15.64 8.12
N ALA A 141 -8.63 -16.30 8.53
CA ALA A 141 -8.05 -16.16 9.86
C ALA A 141 -7.51 -14.77 10.12
N VAL A 142 -7.65 -14.30 11.35
CA VAL A 142 -7.13 -13.01 11.84
C VAL A 142 -6.39 -13.26 13.14
N TYR A 143 -5.14 -12.82 13.17
CA TYR A 143 -4.27 -13.01 14.33
C TYR A 143 -3.73 -11.67 14.83
N CYS A 144 -3.73 -11.49 16.14
CA CYS A 144 -2.96 -10.43 16.80
C CYS A 144 -1.68 -11.07 17.36
N ILE A 145 -0.52 -10.60 16.88
CA ILE A 145 0.80 -11.08 17.28
C ILE A 145 1.43 -10.01 18.16
N SER A 146 1.59 -10.30 19.43
CA SER A 146 2.23 -9.44 20.42
C SER A 146 3.55 -10.03 20.92
N LEU A 147 4.50 -9.17 21.27
CA LEU A 147 5.75 -9.59 21.88
C LEU A 147 5.51 -9.93 23.35
N ASN A 148 6.13 -11.01 23.83
CA ASN A 148 6.21 -11.26 25.25
C ASN A 148 7.24 -10.32 25.93
N GLU A 149 7.22 -10.21 27.25
CA GLU A 149 8.10 -9.30 28.02
C GLU A 149 9.61 -9.54 27.76
N ASP A 150 9.98 -10.77 27.41
CA ASP A 150 11.35 -11.14 27.07
C ASP A 150 11.80 -10.64 25.68
N MET A 151 10.88 -10.11 24.86
CA MET A 151 11.09 -9.67 23.48
C MET A 151 11.71 -10.76 22.57
N ARG A 152 11.65 -12.04 22.98
CA ARG A 152 12.23 -13.19 22.27
C ARG A 152 11.22 -14.20 21.82
N SER A 153 10.00 -14.04 22.21
CA SER A 153 8.88 -14.91 21.84
C SER A 153 7.63 -14.09 21.61
N VAL A 154 6.63 -14.69 20.97
CA VAL A 154 5.35 -14.04 20.66
C VAL A 154 4.20 -14.76 21.34
N ARG A 155 3.17 -13.98 21.65
CA ARG A 155 1.82 -14.47 21.91
C ARG A 155 0.99 -14.22 20.65
N ILE A 156 0.21 -15.22 20.25
CA ILE A 156 -0.70 -15.13 19.09
C ILE A 156 -2.12 -15.31 19.60
N ASP A 157 -2.89 -14.25 19.55
CA ASP A 157 -4.31 -14.27 19.87
C ASP A 157 -5.14 -14.32 18.58
N THR A 158 -6.20 -15.12 18.57
CA THR A 158 -7.13 -15.20 17.45
C THR A 158 -8.20 -14.13 17.61
N LEU A 159 -8.39 -13.30 16.59
CA LEU A 159 -9.49 -12.35 16.48
C LEU A 159 -10.63 -12.96 15.62
N PRO A 160 -11.84 -12.35 15.60
CA PRO A 160 -12.91 -12.80 14.74
C PRO A 160 -12.47 -12.94 13.29
N SER A 161 -12.72 -14.11 12.69
CA SER A 161 -12.40 -14.38 11.30
C SER A 161 -13.16 -13.47 10.34
N LEU A 162 -12.57 -13.15 9.19
CA LEU A 162 -13.26 -12.46 8.09
C LEU A 162 -14.55 -13.20 7.70
N PRO A 163 -15.57 -12.48 7.21
CA PRO A 163 -16.84 -13.10 6.78
C PRO A 163 -16.70 -14.07 5.62
N CYS A 164 -15.61 -13.96 4.87
CA CYS A 164 -15.25 -14.86 3.76
C CYS A 164 -13.73 -15.00 3.68
N THR A 165 -13.27 -15.96 2.88
CA THR A 165 -11.83 -16.08 2.60
C THR A 165 -11.37 -14.92 1.72
N MET A 166 -10.26 -14.26 2.09
CA MET A 166 -9.73 -13.11 1.36
C MET A 166 -8.22 -13.16 1.24
N ASP A 167 -7.71 -12.78 0.07
CA ASP A 167 -6.30 -12.55 -0.20
C ASP A 167 -6.10 -11.33 -1.12
N ASN A 168 -4.87 -10.82 -1.20
CA ASN A 168 -4.49 -9.70 -2.05
C ASN A 168 -5.33 -8.43 -1.82
N MET A 169 -5.96 -8.30 -0.67
CA MET A 169 -6.65 -7.11 -0.22
C MET A 169 -5.66 -6.11 0.38
N ALA A 170 -6.13 -4.88 0.60
CA ALA A 170 -5.42 -3.88 1.39
C ALA A 170 -6.21 -3.56 2.66
N GLY A 171 -5.56 -2.93 3.63
CA GLY A 171 -6.24 -2.52 4.85
C GLY A 171 -5.45 -1.46 5.61
N ALA A 172 -6.16 -0.80 6.51
CA ALA A 172 -5.62 0.25 7.37
C ALA A 172 -6.41 0.33 8.68
N VAL A 173 -5.83 0.94 9.68
CA VAL A 173 -6.53 1.36 10.89
C VAL A 173 -6.82 2.86 10.81
N ALA A 174 -8.05 3.23 11.13
CA ALA A 174 -8.44 4.60 11.40
C ALA A 174 -9.14 4.64 12.76
N ASP A 175 -8.66 5.50 13.64
CA ASP A 175 -9.00 5.50 15.06
C ASP A 175 -8.79 4.11 15.69
N HIS A 176 -9.85 3.43 16.11
CA HIS A 176 -9.81 2.08 16.68
C HIS A 176 -10.43 1.02 15.77
N THR A 177 -10.67 1.35 14.51
CA THR A 177 -11.34 0.45 13.56
C THR A 177 -10.34 -0.02 12.50
N LEU A 178 -10.24 -1.33 12.33
CA LEU A 178 -9.52 -1.98 11.24
C LEU A 178 -10.44 -2.07 10.02
N PHE A 179 -9.96 -1.58 8.88
CA PHE A 179 -10.64 -1.67 7.59
C PHE A 179 -9.88 -2.60 6.66
N VAL A 180 -10.62 -3.41 5.91
CA VAL A 180 -10.09 -4.29 4.85
C VAL A 180 -10.88 -4.05 3.57
N VAL A 181 -10.18 -3.81 2.46
CA VAL A 181 -10.80 -3.35 1.21
C VAL A 181 -10.25 -4.04 -0.01
N GLY A 182 -11.11 -4.35 -0.97
CA GLY A 182 -10.72 -4.98 -2.23
C GLY A 182 -10.23 -6.42 -2.06
N GLY A 183 -9.23 -6.81 -2.84
CA GLY A 183 -8.68 -8.16 -2.85
C GLY A 183 -9.57 -9.17 -3.57
N ASN A 184 -9.22 -10.44 -3.47
CA ASN A 184 -10.12 -11.52 -3.83
C ASN A 184 -10.98 -11.88 -2.62
N ALA A 185 -12.28 -11.92 -2.78
CA ALA A 185 -13.22 -12.46 -1.81
C ALA A 185 -13.78 -13.76 -2.40
N ASN A 186 -13.62 -14.90 -1.69
CA ASN A 186 -13.96 -16.23 -2.18
C ASN A 186 -13.39 -16.52 -3.60
N GLY A 187 -12.13 -16.10 -3.82
CA GLY A 187 -11.39 -16.33 -5.07
C GLY A 187 -11.74 -15.41 -6.24
N LYS A 188 -12.54 -14.36 -6.04
CA LYS A 188 -12.91 -13.40 -7.09
C LYS A 188 -12.53 -11.97 -6.70
N PRO A 189 -12.02 -11.13 -7.64
CA PRO A 189 -11.77 -9.73 -7.37
C PRO A 189 -13.01 -9.03 -6.82
N SER A 190 -12.82 -8.23 -5.78
CA SER A 190 -13.88 -7.57 -5.01
C SER A 190 -13.66 -6.07 -4.90
N ASN A 191 -14.73 -5.32 -4.70
CA ASN A 191 -14.73 -3.93 -4.26
C ASN A 191 -15.36 -3.75 -2.87
N ALA A 192 -15.50 -4.83 -2.10
CA ALA A 192 -16.06 -4.81 -0.77
C ALA A 192 -15.15 -4.06 0.21
N LEU A 193 -15.78 -3.46 1.22
CA LEU A 193 -15.15 -2.89 2.40
C LEU A 193 -15.72 -3.60 3.63
N PHE A 194 -14.83 -4.06 4.49
CA PHE A 194 -15.16 -4.64 5.78
C PHE A 194 -14.47 -3.86 6.89
N SER A 195 -15.11 -3.80 8.08
CA SER A 195 -14.52 -3.18 9.26
C SER A 195 -14.65 -4.08 10.48
N LEU A 196 -13.68 -3.98 11.39
CA LEU A 196 -13.66 -4.62 12.70
C LEU A 196 -13.27 -3.59 13.76
N GLU A 197 -14.14 -3.40 14.74
CA GLU A 197 -13.87 -2.51 15.88
C GLU A 197 -12.87 -3.18 16.83
N LEU A 198 -11.66 -2.61 16.95
CA LEU A 198 -10.56 -3.20 17.73
C LEU A 198 -10.70 -2.99 19.25
N SER A 199 -11.46 -1.99 19.68
CA SER A 199 -11.76 -1.80 21.11
C SER A 199 -12.77 -2.83 21.62
N ASN A 200 -13.59 -3.39 20.74
CA ASN A 200 -14.54 -4.47 21.04
C ASN A 200 -14.65 -5.46 19.86
N PRO A 201 -13.65 -6.29 19.62
CA PRO A 201 -13.62 -7.19 18.46
C PRO A 201 -14.76 -8.24 18.46
N THR A 202 -15.35 -8.51 19.63
CA THR A 202 -16.44 -9.50 19.78
C THR A 202 -17.70 -9.14 19.02
N THR A 203 -17.86 -7.87 18.60
CA THR A 203 -18.96 -7.43 17.72
C THR A 203 -18.87 -8.04 16.31
N GLY A 204 -17.69 -8.56 15.94
CA GLY A 204 -17.44 -9.15 14.64
C GLY A 204 -17.28 -8.14 13.50
N TRP A 205 -17.01 -8.66 12.32
CA TRP A 205 -16.84 -7.87 11.10
C TRP A 205 -18.17 -7.31 10.60
N GLN A 206 -18.13 -6.08 10.13
CA GLN A 206 -19.24 -5.41 9.46
C GLN A 206 -18.90 -5.17 8.00
N GLN A 207 -19.82 -5.46 7.09
CA GLN A 207 -19.72 -5.06 5.71
C GLN A 207 -20.23 -3.63 5.55
N LEU A 208 -19.41 -2.79 4.91
CA LEU A 208 -19.67 -1.38 4.66
C LEU A 208 -19.92 -1.14 3.17
N PRO A 209 -20.35 0.07 2.75
CA PRO A 209 -20.52 0.39 1.34
C PRO A 209 -19.24 0.14 0.53
N SER A 210 -19.37 -0.63 -0.55
CA SER A 210 -18.26 -0.92 -1.47
C SER A 210 -17.76 0.35 -2.15
N PHE A 211 -16.45 0.42 -2.48
CA PHE A 211 -15.94 1.55 -3.26
C PHE A 211 -16.51 1.54 -4.70
N PRO A 212 -16.69 2.72 -5.33
CA PRO A 212 -17.42 2.83 -6.60
C PRO A 212 -16.63 2.36 -7.83
N GLY A 213 -15.32 2.09 -7.67
CA GLY A 213 -14.46 1.62 -8.76
C GLY A 213 -14.61 0.14 -9.08
N PRO A 214 -13.95 -0.35 -10.15
CA PRO A 214 -13.96 -1.78 -10.49
C PRO A 214 -13.32 -2.62 -9.38
N PRO A 215 -13.79 -3.87 -9.18
CA PRO A 215 -13.15 -4.82 -8.28
C PRO A 215 -11.66 -4.97 -8.59
N ARG A 216 -10.82 -5.04 -7.55
CA ARG A 216 -9.36 -5.06 -7.73
C ARG A 216 -8.63 -5.73 -6.59
N VAL A 217 -7.47 -6.27 -6.91
CA VAL A 217 -6.50 -6.83 -5.97
C VAL A 217 -5.31 -5.89 -5.82
N GLN A 218 -4.60 -6.01 -4.70
CA GLN A 218 -3.38 -5.26 -4.37
C GLN A 218 -3.49 -3.73 -4.59
N PRO A 219 -4.57 -3.07 -4.14
CA PRO A 219 -4.58 -1.62 -4.04
C PRO A 219 -3.70 -1.17 -2.87
N VAL A 220 -3.37 0.12 -2.83
CA VAL A 220 -2.82 0.79 -1.64
C VAL A 220 -3.97 1.32 -0.80
N CYS A 221 -3.96 1.04 0.51
CA CYS A 221 -4.95 1.53 1.46
C CYS A 221 -4.25 2.15 2.66
N VAL A 222 -4.64 3.37 3.04
CA VAL A 222 -4.04 4.12 4.15
C VAL A 222 -5.12 4.82 4.95
N GLY A 223 -5.08 4.67 6.28
CA GLY A 223 -5.86 5.50 7.20
C GLY A 223 -5.16 6.83 7.46
N GLN A 224 -5.86 7.96 7.29
CA GLN A 224 -5.27 9.28 7.47
C GLN A 224 -6.31 10.33 7.86
N GLN A 225 -5.87 11.36 8.54
CA GLN A 225 -6.71 12.49 8.97
C GLN A 225 -6.94 13.50 7.85
N LYS A 226 -8.15 14.07 7.81
CA LYS A 226 -8.49 15.26 7.03
C LYS A 226 -9.44 16.13 7.83
N GLY A 227 -8.97 17.30 8.28
CA GLY A 227 -9.81 18.23 9.01
C GLY A 227 -10.33 17.72 10.37
N GLY A 228 -9.61 16.77 11.00
CA GLY A 228 -10.00 16.17 12.27
C GLY A 228 -10.87 14.91 12.14
N GLU A 229 -11.19 14.48 10.92
CA GLU A 229 -11.88 13.22 10.63
C GLU A 229 -10.88 12.17 10.15
N SER A 230 -11.01 10.94 10.66
CA SER A 230 -10.24 9.78 10.20
C SER A 230 -10.89 9.19 8.96
N LEU A 231 -10.16 9.17 7.85
CA LEU A 231 -10.60 8.66 6.56
C LEU A 231 -9.75 7.49 6.10
N ILE A 232 -10.32 6.65 5.22
CA ILE A 232 -9.61 5.56 4.55
C ILE A 232 -9.38 5.97 3.09
N TYR A 233 -8.13 6.03 2.68
CA TYR A 233 -7.72 6.34 1.31
C TYR A 233 -7.36 5.07 0.55
N LEU A 234 -7.73 5.00 -0.73
CA LEU A 234 -7.54 3.84 -1.60
C LEU A 234 -7.07 4.30 -2.99
N TRP A 235 -5.99 3.70 -3.52
CA TRP A 235 -5.51 3.92 -4.88
C TRP A 235 -5.02 2.64 -5.55
N GLY A 236 -5.06 2.65 -6.88
CA GLY A 236 -4.42 1.62 -7.69
C GLY A 236 -5.08 0.25 -7.57
N GLY A 237 -4.27 -0.78 -7.79
CA GLY A 237 -4.72 -2.16 -7.88
C GLY A 237 -5.05 -2.59 -9.29
N PHE A 238 -5.31 -3.89 -9.47
CA PHE A 238 -5.58 -4.48 -10.77
C PHE A 238 -6.53 -5.67 -10.65
N ALA A 239 -7.10 -6.10 -11.77
CA ALA A 239 -7.84 -7.33 -11.86
C ALA A 239 -7.52 -8.05 -13.18
N ALA A 240 -7.32 -9.37 -13.11
CA ALA A 240 -7.33 -10.21 -14.30
C ALA A 240 -8.75 -10.31 -14.88
N SER A 241 -8.87 -10.68 -16.14
CA SER A 241 -10.17 -10.91 -16.77
C SER A 241 -10.92 -12.03 -16.05
N ALA A 242 -12.17 -11.75 -15.67
CA ALA A 242 -13.05 -12.68 -15.00
C ALA A 242 -14.53 -12.31 -15.22
N ASP A 243 -15.40 -13.30 -15.26
CA ASP A 243 -16.86 -13.11 -15.29
C ASP A 243 -17.34 -12.13 -16.39
N GLY A 244 -16.75 -12.23 -17.62
CA GLY A 244 -17.08 -11.36 -18.76
C GLY A 244 -16.52 -9.94 -18.69
N ARG A 245 -15.70 -9.62 -17.69
CA ARG A 245 -14.98 -8.35 -17.58
C ARG A 245 -13.55 -8.52 -18.08
N SER A 246 -13.06 -7.55 -18.85
CA SER A 246 -11.66 -7.50 -19.28
C SER A 246 -10.71 -7.16 -18.13
N ALA A 247 -9.44 -7.53 -18.32
CA ALA A 247 -8.37 -7.19 -17.38
C ALA A 247 -8.26 -5.66 -17.22
N THR A 248 -8.06 -5.21 -16.00
CA THR A 248 -7.94 -3.80 -15.66
C THR A 248 -6.71 -3.53 -14.80
N LEU A 249 -6.17 -2.33 -14.92
CA LEU A 249 -5.22 -1.76 -13.99
C LEU A 249 -5.66 -0.34 -13.65
N SER A 250 -5.95 -0.12 -12.38
CA SER A 250 -6.54 1.12 -11.89
C SER A 250 -5.46 2.12 -11.47
N THR A 251 -5.71 3.40 -11.77
CA THR A 251 -4.91 4.53 -11.26
C THR A 251 -5.78 5.50 -10.43
N ASP A 252 -7.10 5.32 -10.46
CA ASP A 252 -8.07 6.10 -9.71
C ASP A 252 -7.87 6.00 -8.19
N GLY A 253 -8.39 6.98 -7.49
CA GLY A 253 -8.34 7.07 -6.04
C GLY A 253 -9.69 7.42 -5.42
N TYR A 254 -9.89 6.94 -4.21
CA TYR A 254 -11.09 7.19 -3.41
C TYR A 254 -10.71 7.42 -1.96
N CYS A 255 -11.52 8.20 -1.24
CA CYS A 255 -11.51 8.22 0.22
C CYS A 255 -12.89 7.84 0.77
N TYR A 256 -12.88 7.10 1.87
CA TYR A 256 -14.07 6.69 2.61
C TYR A 256 -14.14 7.41 3.93
N SER A 257 -15.30 8.01 4.23
CA SER A 257 -15.61 8.59 5.53
C SER A 257 -16.45 7.59 6.35
N PRO A 258 -15.92 7.08 7.46
CA PRO A 258 -16.68 6.22 8.35
C PRO A 258 -17.90 6.92 8.96
N ALA A 259 -17.80 8.23 9.23
CA ALA A 259 -18.87 9.03 9.81
C ALA A 259 -20.08 9.17 8.86
N SER A 260 -19.84 9.46 7.58
CA SER A 260 -20.90 9.60 6.58
C SER A 260 -21.23 8.30 5.84
N GLN A 261 -20.40 7.28 5.97
CA GLN A 261 -20.43 6.01 5.22
C GLN A 261 -20.44 6.20 3.70
N ARG A 262 -19.67 7.17 3.22
CA ARG A 262 -19.61 7.52 1.80
C ARG A 262 -18.19 7.48 1.25
N TRP A 263 -18.09 7.11 -0.02
CA TRP A 263 -16.88 7.22 -0.82
C TRP A 263 -16.89 8.49 -1.66
N GLU A 264 -15.76 9.16 -1.72
CA GLU A 264 -15.52 10.30 -2.61
C GLU A 264 -14.29 10.00 -3.47
N ALA A 265 -14.30 10.49 -4.72
CA ALA A 265 -13.13 10.40 -5.57
C ALA A 265 -12.06 11.38 -5.10
N VAL A 266 -10.79 10.96 -5.18
CA VAL A 266 -9.61 11.80 -4.90
C VAL A 266 -8.65 11.75 -6.08
N THR A 267 -7.73 12.72 -6.12
CA THR A 267 -6.78 12.87 -7.22
C THR A 267 -5.95 11.61 -7.46
N THR A 268 -5.81 11.27 -8.73
CA THR A 268 -4.97 10.16 -9.23
C THR A 268 -3.49 10.45 -8.98
N PRO A 269 -2.67 9.46 -8.57
CA PRO A 269 -1.23 9.62 -8.45
C PRO A 269 -0.58 10.03 -9.79
N VAL A 270 0.21 11.09 -9.76
CA VAL A 270 0.98 11.58 -10.91
C VAL A 270 2.41 11.89 -10.48
N GLY A 271 3.36 11.69 -11.40
CA GLY A 271 4.74 12.13 -11.23
C GLY A 271 4.95 13.59 -11.66
N GLU A 272 6.15 14.13 -11.47
CA GLU A 272 6.53 15.46 -11.96
C GLU A 272 6.37 15.61 -13.47
N ASP A 273 6.51 14.52 -14.22
CA ASP A 273 6.29 14.44 -15.67
C ASP A 273 4.79 14.44 -16.06
N SER A 274 3.89 14.63 -15.10
CA SER A 274 2.42 14.55 -15.26
C SER A 274 1.92 13.19 -15.76
N VAL A 275 2.74 12.15 -15.70
CA VAL A 275 2.35 10.79 -16.07
C VAL A 275 1.66 10.12 -14.88
N SER A 276 0.49 9.53 -15.12
CA SER A 276 -0.24 8.75 -14.12
C SER A 276 0.59 7.55 -13.64
N VAL A 277 0.74 7.43 -12.33
CA VAL A 277 1.48 6.35 -11.68
C VAL A 277 0.51 5.27 -11.21
N SER A 278 0.82 4.02 -11.52
CA SER A 278 0.12 2.90 -10.90
C SER A 278 0.72 2.62 -9.53
N LEU A 279 -0.16 2.51 -8.54
CA LEU A 279 0.17 1.99 -7.21
C LEU A 279 -0.30 0.53 -7.03
N GLY A 280 -0.68 -0.17 -8.11
CA GLY A 280 -1.04 -1.59 -8.05
C GLY A 280 0.16 -2.44 -7.60
N GLY A 281 0.02 -3.16 -6.49
CA GLY A 281 1.14 -3.87 -5.84
C GLY A 281 2.13 -2.96 -5.11
N GLY A 282 1.89 -1.65 -5.07
CA GLY A 282 2.65 -0.69 -4.29
C GLY A 282 2.27 -0.69 -2.81
N THR A 283 2.78 0.27 -2.08
CA THR A 283 2.56 0.41 -0.64
C THR A 283 2.43 1.87 -0.23
N GLY A 284 1.74 2.13 0.88
CA GLY A 284 1.55 3.47 1.42
C GLY A 284 1.40 3.45 2.93
N ILE A 285 1.72 4.58 3.56
CA ILE A 285 1.63 4.79 5.01
C ILE A 285 1.37 6.27 5.32
N ALA A 286 0.67 6.53 6.42
CA ALA A 286 0.53 7.89 6.93
C ALA A 286 1.90 8.45 7.36
N LEU A 287 2.24 9.65 6.90
CA LEU A 287 3.50 10.33 7.21
C LEU A 287 3.33 11.35 8.34
N THR A 288 2.32 12.18 8.24
CA THR A 288 1.94 13.18 9.24
C THR A 288 0.41 13.22 9.35
N ASP A 289 -0.14 14.20 10.04
CA ASP A 289 -1.60 14.39 10.19
C ASP A 289 -2.36 14.73 8.89
N SER A 290 -1.66 14.92 7.77
CA SER A 290 -2.29 15.26 6.48
C SER A 290 -1.52 14.77 5.25
N LEU A 291 -0.44 14.01 5.44
CA LEU A 291 0.39 13.51 4.36
C LEU A 291 0.42 11.99 4.35
N ILE A 292 0.38 11.41 3.16
CA ILE A 292 0.51 9.98 2.93
C ILE A 292 1.71 9.74 2.02
N LEU A 293 2.61 8.87 2.45
CA LEU A 293 3.75 8.40 1.69
C LEU A 293 3.37 7.17 0.89
N CYS A 294 3.62 7.17 -0.42
CA CYS A 294 3.38 6.03 -1.31
C CYS A 294 4.60 5.73 -2.17
N MET A 295 4.83 4.46 -2.48
CA MET A 295 5.93 4.03 -3.35
C MET A 295 5.71 2.63 -3.93
N GLY A 296 6.54 2.27 -4.90
CA GLY A 296 6.49 0.96 -5.53
C GLY A 296 5.25 0.76 -6.42
N GLY A 297 5.02 -0.48 -6.79
CA GLY A 297 3.95 -0.88 -7.69
C GLY A 297 4.42 -1.14 -9.12
N VAL A 298 3.55 -1.76 -9.91
CA VAL A 298 3.85 -2.19 -11.27
C VAL A 298 3.75 -1.04 -12.27
N ASN A 299 4.47 -1.11 -13.39
CA ASN A 299 4.23 -0.22 -14.51
C ASN A 299 2.88 -0.52 -15.14
N LYS A 300 2.06 0.54 -15.29
CA LYS A 300 0.67 0.44 -15.77
C LYS A 300 0.57 -0.28 -17.12
N ASP A 301 1.29 0.19 -18.13
CA ASP A 301 1.11 -0.25 -19.51
C ASP A 301 1.72 -1.65 -19.73
N ILE A 302 2.89 -1.89 -19.15
CA ILE A 302 3.59 -3.17 -19.25
C ILE A 302 2.76 -4.27 -18.55
N PHE A 303 2.28 -4.00 -17.34
CA PHE A 303 1.56 -5.00 -16.57
C PHE A 303 0.14 -5.24 -17.13
N LEU A 304 -0.55 -4.19 -17.56
CA LEU A 304 -1.86 -4.34 -18.23
C LEU A 304 -1.73 -5.16 -19.52
N SER A 305 -0.66 -4.93 -20.31
CA SER A 305 -0.39 -5.73 -21.50
C SER A 305 -0.17 -7.22 -21.20
N ALA A 306 0.48 -7.51 -20.06
CA ALA A 306 0.65 -8.89 -19.59
C ALA A 306 -0.71 -9.53 -19.19
N LEU A 307 -1.55 -8.82 -18.45
CA LEU A 307 -2.89 -9.28 -18.08
C LEU A 307 -3.78 -9.52 -19.31
N GLN A 308 -3.73 -8.63 -20.29
CA GLN A 308 -4.46 -8.78 -21.55
C GLN A 308 -3.94 -9.94 -22.39
N ARG A 309 -2.65 -10.24 -22.35
CA ARG A 309 -2.09 -11.44 -23.01
C ARG A 309 -2.65 -12.72 -22.38
N GLU A 310 -2.76 -12.77 -21.05
CA GLU A 310 -3.39 -13.90 -20.36
C GLU A 310 -4.88 -14.04 -20.68
N GLU A 311 -5.59 -12.92 -20.82
CA GLU A 311 -6.97 -12.90 -21.26
C GLU A 311 -7.12 -13.49 -22.67
N LYS A 312 -6.27 -13.05 -23.61
CA LYS A 312 -6.24 -13.60 -24.99
C LYS A 312 -5.88 -15.08 -25.01
N LEU A 313 -4.94 -15.51 -24.18
CA LEU A 313 -4.56 -16.92 -24.06
C LEU A 313 -5.75 -17.78 -23.60
N LYS A 314 -6.50 -17.33 -22.60
CA LYS A 314 -7.74 -18.03 -22.17
C LYS A 314 -8.76 -18.12 -23.31
N ALA A 315 -8.97 -17.05 -24.07
CA ALA A 315 -9.87 -17.04 -25.20
C ALA A 315 -9.41 -17.99 -26.31
N ALA A 316 -8.11 -18.02 -26.65
CA ALA A 316 -7.55 -18.93 -27.62
C ALA A 316 -7.68 -20.40 -27.20
N VAL A 317 -7.52 -20.72 -25.91
CA VAL A 317 -7.75 -22.08 -25.35
C VAL A 317 -9.20 -22.49 -25.49
N ILE A 318 -10.16 -21.58 -25.22
CA ILE A 318 -11.60 -21.86 -25.38
C ILE A 318 -11.95 -22.10 -26.87
N ALA A 319 -11.29 -21.37 -27.78
CA ALA A 319 -11.50 -21.49 -29.23
C ALA A 319 -10.72 -22.64 -29.88
N ASP A 320 -9.91 -23.38 -29.13
CA ASP A 320 -8.98 -24.41 -29.61
C ASP A 320 -8.02 -23.92 -30.70
N ASP A 321 -7.63 -22.63 -30.66
CA ASP A 321 -6.68 -22.03 -31.61
C ASP A 321 -5.23 -22.33 -31.19
N LEU A 322 -4.74 -23.50 -31.59
CA LEU A 322 -3.41 -23.96 -31.24
C LEU A 322 -2.29 -22.98 -31.67
N ARG A 323 -2.44 -22.33 -32.82
CA ARG A 323 -1.46 -21.37 -33.33
C ARG A 323 -1.35 -20.14 -32.43
N GLU A 324 -2.48 -19.58 -32.05
CA GLU A 324 -2.51 -18.41 -31.16
C GLU A 324 -2.07 -18.78 -29.73
N ILE A 325 -2.43 -19.96 -29.24
CA ILE A 325 -1.95 -20.50 -27.96
C ILE A 325 -0.42 -20.54 -27.92
N ASP A 326 0.22 -21.14 -28.93
CA ASP A 326 1.68 -21.25 -28.99
C ASP A 326 2.36 -19.88 -29.08
N ARG A 327 1.81 -18.95 -29.88
CA ARG A 327 2.31 -17.58 -30.01
C ARG A 327 2.23 -16.84 -28.68
N LEU A 328 1.08 -16.89 -27.98
CA LEU A 328 0.90 -16.18 -26.70
C LEU A 328 1.73 -16.77 -25.58
N LYS A 329 1.91 -18.11 -25.55
CA LYS A 329 2.82 -18.77 -24.61
C LYS A 329 4.27 -18.36 -24.83
N ALA A 330 4.72 -18.27 -26.09
CA ALA A 330 6.08 -17.81 -26.41
C ALA A 330 6.31 -16.37 -25.93
N LEU A 331 5.39 -15.46 -26.17
CA LEU A 331 5.44 -14.08 -25.65
C LEU A 331 5.41 -14.03 -24.12
N GLY A 332 4.65 -14.91 -23.47
CA GLY A 332 4.62 -15.03 -22.01
C GLY A 332 5.96 -15.48 -21.45
N LYS A 333 6.61 -16.44 -22.08
CA LYS A 333 7.95 -16.91 -21.71
C LYS A 333 9.01 -15.81 -21.91
N GLU A 334 8.98 -15.11 -23.03
CA GLU A 334 9.89 -13.97 -23.27
C GLU A 334 9.71 -12.90 -22.18
N TYR A 335 8.48 -12.52 -21.86
CA TYR A 335 8.17 -11.57 -20.80
C TYR A 335 8.78 -11.98 -19.45
N LEU A 336 8.72 -13.25 -19.06
CA LEU A 336 9.32 -13.73 -17.80
C LEU A 336 10.85 -13.68 -17.79
N LEU A 337 11.48 -13.68 -18.95
CA LEU A 337 12.96 -13.61 -19.11
C LEU A 337 13.48 -12.17 -19.07
N TRP A 338 12.63 -11.15 -19.17
CA TRP A 338 13.05 -9.75 -19.10
C TRP A 338 13.88 -9.45 -17.84
N SER A 339 14.79 -8.49 -17.92
CA SER A 339 15.49 -7.96 -16.75
C SER A 339 14.52 -7.14 -15.87
N ALA A 340 14.88 -6.91 -14.61
CA ALA A 340 14.03 -6.14 -13.68
C ALA A 340 13.76 -4.72 -14.21
N GLU A 341 14.75 -4.09 -14.84
CA GLU A 341 14.68 -2.74 -15.40
C GLU A 341 13.65 -2.64 -16.54
N GLN A 342 13.49 -3.71 -17.33
CA GLN A 342 12.53 -3.74 -18.44
C GLN A 342 11.07 -3.73 -17.95
N TYR A 343 10.79 -4.18 -16.72
CA TYR A 343 9.46 -4.10 -16.13
C TYR A 343 9.08 -2.69 -15.70
N ARG A 344 10.06 -1.79 -15.50
CA ARG A 344 9.85 -0.39 -15.13
C ARG A 344 8.89 -0.24 -13.96
N PHE A 345 9.06 -1.05 -12.91
CA PHE A 345 8.28 -0.85 -11.69
C PHE A 345 8.48 0.57 -11.18
N ASN A 346 7.47 1.10 -10.51
CA ASN A 346 7.48 2.47 -10.04
C ASN A 346 8.62 2.70 -9.03
N ASP A 347 9.57 3.55 -9.41
CA ASP A 347 10.74 3.96 -8.63
C ASP A 347 10.54 5.29 -7.90
N ARG A 348 9.33 5.87 -7.96
CA ARG A 348 9.00 7.15 -7.36
C ARG A 348 8.59 6.98 -5.89
N ILE A 349 9.04 7.92 -5.07
CA ILE A 349 8.52 8.19 -3.75
C ILE A 349 7.56 9.35 -3.89
N LEU A 350 6.30 9.13 -3.59
CA LEU A 350 5.21 10.07 -3.78
C LEU A 350 4.61 10.46 -2.43
N ILE A 351 4.24 11.72 -2.27
CA ILE A 351 3.50 12.22 -1.12
C ILE A 351 2.15 12.76 -1.58
N TYR A 352 1.08 12.25 -0.97
CA TYR A 352 -0.26 12.78 -1.14
C TYR A 352 -0.63 13.69 0.02
N ASN A 353 -1.12 14.90 -0.29
CA ASN A 353 -1.61 15.85 0.69
C ASN A 353 -3.14 15.80 0.77
N THR A 354 -3.68 15.30 1.87
CA THR A 354 -5.13 15.10 2.07
C THR A 354 -5.92 16.41 2.12
N ARG A 355 -5.28 17.52 2.55
CA ARG A 355 -5.92 18.85 2.63
C ARG A 355 -6.04 19.53 1.27
N ARG A 356 -5.06 19.29 0.38
CA ARG A 356 -4.99 19.91 -0.95
C ARG A 356 -5.51 19.01 -2.07
N ASP A 357 -5.73 17.71 -1.78
CA ASP A 357 -6.02 16.68 -2.77
C ASP A 357 -5.01 16.71 -3.92
N SER A 358 -3.72 16.62 -3.60
CA SER A 358 -2.64 16.74 -4.57
C SER A 358 -1.48 15.81 -4.26
N TRP A 359 -0.79 15.39 -5.33
CA TRP A 359 0.40 14.56 -5.29
C TRP A 359 1.66 15.38 -5.54
N GLU A 360 2.75 14.95 -4.92
CA GLU A 360 4.10 15.46 -5.12
C GLU A 360 5.07 14.28 -5.24
N GLU A 361 5.91 14.27 -6.29
CA GLU A 361 7.04 13.34 -6.42
C GLU A 361 8.23 13.96 -5.69
N VAL A 362 8.74 13.29 -4.64
CA VAL A 362 9.81 13.85 -3.80
C VAL A 362 11.16 13.25 -4.09
N LEU A 363 11.21 12.03 -4.64
CA LEU A 363 12.46 11.35 -5.00
C LEU A 363 12.18 10.20 -5.96
N ARG A 364 13.17 9.84 -6.79
CA ARG A 364 13.26 8.56 -7.50
C ARG A 364 14.42 7.75 -6.96
N HIS A 365 14.14 6.49 -6.64
CA HIS A 365 15.18 5.59 -6.15
C HIS A 365 14.88 4.13 -6.56
N PRO A 366 15.84 3.42 -7.20
CA PRO A 366 15.59 2.05 -7.67
C PRO A 366 15.25 1.07 -6.55
N GLY A 367 15.71 1.33 -5.33
CA GLY A 367 15.41 0.50 -4.16
C GLY A 367 13.94 0.45 -3.77
N VAL A 368 13.05 1.32 -4.28
CA VAL A 368 11.61 1.28 -4.05
C VAL A 368 10.83 0.71 -5.23
N ALA A 369 11.48 0.42 -6.36
CA ALA A 369 10.88 -0.14 -7.56
C ALA A 369 10.49 -1.61 -7.37
N ARG A 370 9.44 -1.89 -6.62
CA ARG A 370 9.01 -3.23 -6.19
C ARG A 370 7.50 -3.37 -6.16
N ALA A 371 7.01 -4.59 -6.31
CA ALA A 371 5.64 -4.96 -6.04
C ALA A 371 5.55 -5.92 -4.84
N GLY A 372 4.48 -5.84 -4.05
CA GLY A 372 4.27 -6.70 -2.88
C GLY A 372 5.33 -6.54 -1.79
N ALA A 373 5.97 -5.37 -1.71
CA ALA A 373 6.80 -4.97 -0.58
C ALA A 373 5.91 -4.59 0.60
N ALA A 374 6.42 -4.74 1.83
CA ALA A 374 5.80 -4.15 3.00
C ALA A 374 6.44 -2.79 3.32
N LEU A 375 5.65 -1.87 3.87
CA LEU A 375 6.13 -0.58 4.35
C LEU A 375 5.79 -0.43 5.82
N VAL A 376 6.81 -0.25 6.64
CA VAL A 376 6.68 -0.08 8.10
C VAL A 376 7.29 1.24 8.50
N GLY A 377 6.57 2.05 9.28
CA GLY A 377 7.02 3.38 9.69
C GLY A 377 7.12 3.52 11.20
N ARG A 378 8.08 4.35 11.63
CA ARG A 378 8.21 4.84 13.00
C ARG A 378 8.75 6.27 13.00
N GLY A 379 7.94 7.22 13.43
CA GLY A 379 8.30 8.64 13.36
C GLY A 379 8.58 9.04 11.92
N ASN A 380 9.75 9.61 11.67
CA ASN A 380 10.20 10.05 10.33
C ASN A 380 10.99 8.98 9.56
N THR A 381 11.03 7.75 10.07
CA THR A 381 11.78 6.65 9.47
C THR A 381 10.83 5.56 8.99
N PHE A 382 11.05 5.09 7.76
CA PHE A 382 10.24 4.07 7.11
C PHE A 382 11.14 2.98 6.56
N PHE A 383 10.65 1.74 6.57
CA PHE A 383 11.36 0.58 6.03
C PHE A 383 10.52 -0.03 4.92
N SER A 384 11.05 0.03 3.68
CA SER A 384 10.54 -0.74 2.56
C SER A 384 11.21 -2.11 2.58
N ILE A 385 10.42 -3.15 2.80
CA ILE A 385 10.90 -4.49 3.13
C ILE A 385 10.56 -5.44 2.00
N ASN A 386 11.55 -6.17 1.48
CA ASN A 386 11.35 -7.24 0.52
C ASN A 386 10.65 -6.79 -0.79
N GLY A 387 9.82 -7.69 -1.32
CA GLY A 387 9.02 -7.45 -2.51
C GLY A 387 9.58 -8.14 -3.75
N GLU A 388 8.86 -7.99 -4.82
CA GLU A 388 9.14 -8.57 -6.14
C GLU A 388 9.78 -7.53 -7.04
N LEU A 389 10.96 -7.84 -7.59
CA LEU A 389 11.67 -6.98 -8.55
C LEU A 389 11.15 -7.18 -9.98
N LYS A 390 10.65 -8.38 -10.26
CA LYS A 390 9.98 -8.79 -11.48
C LYS A 390 9.19 -10.06 -11.18
N PRO A 391 8.23 -10.47 -12.03
CA PRO A 391 7.47 -11.69 -11.80
C PRO A 391 8.37 -12.89 -11.47
N GLY A 392 8.16 -13.48 -10.29
CA GLY A 392 8.91 -14.65 -9.82
C GLY A 392 10.24 -14.36 -9.12
N ILE A 393 10.78 -13.16 -9.15
CA ILE A 393 12.06 -12.82 -8.51
C ILE A 393 11.80 -11.84 -7.35
N ARG A 394 12.18 -12.28 -6.14
CA ARG A 394 12.07 -11.49 -4.91
C ARG A 394 13.43 -10.92 -4.53
N THR A 395 13.41 -10.03 -3.55
CA THR A 395 14.60 -9.46 -2.93
C THR A 395 14.53 -9.57 -1.41
N SER A 396 15.67 -9.83 -0.79
CA SER A 396 15.84 -9.73 0.67
C SER A 396 16.24 -8.33 1.13
N GLU A 397 16.27 -7.37 0.21
CA GLU A 397 16.70 -6.01 0.50
C GLU A 397 15.68 -5.26 1.34
N ILE A 398 16.16 -4.56 2.36
CA ILE A 398 15.40 -3.62 3.17
C ILE A 398 15.99 -2.24 2.95
N ASN A 399 15.16 -1.26 2.60
CA ASN A 399 15.58 0.13 2.47
C ASN A 399 14.96 0.97 3.59
N LYS A 400 15.83 1.69 4.32
CA LYS A 400 15.47 2.71 5.28
C LYS A 400 15.26 4.01 4.53
N ILE A 401 14.08 4.58 4.63
CA ILE A 401 13.71 5.89 4.08
C ILE A 401 13.56 6.85 5.25
N THR A 402 14.30 7.94 5.24
CA THR A 402 14.19 9.00 6.26
C THR A 402 13.66 10.27 5.60
N ILE A 403 12.66 10.89 6.23
CA ILE A 403 12.03 12.13 5.78
C ILE A 403 12.19 13.16 6.90
N GLU A 404 12.98 14.24 6.64
CA GLU A 404 13.28 15.31 7.60
C GLU A 404 12.32 16.50 7.48
#